data_0f1743b05db560a05aa69a3e1b15739c
#
_entry.id   0f1743b05db560a05aa69a3e1b15739c
#
_cell.length_a   1.000
_cell.length_b   1.000
_cell.length_c   1.000
_cell.angle_alpha   90.00
_cell.angle_beta   90.00
_cell.angle_gamma   90.00
#
_symmetry.space_group_name_H-M   'P 1'
#
loop_
_entity.id
_entity.type
_entity.pdbx_description
1 polymer ?
#
loop_
_entity_poly.entity_id
_entity_poly.type
_entity_poly.pdbx_seq_one_letter_code
_entity_poly.pdbx_strand_id
1 'polypeptide(L)'
;MKIFKYSALCIAAAFSYSLAVLDLPNDQPKVDESYWKAALDSTWQGLIRRNIDPYSAGAGLIHRPKSEKPGDAVSEGVGYGMLVALYANDQERFNKMWEKASETMWQGSYHDWHMNPDGNIPEGGHGAATDAEEDIALALIFADKLVSAGKWTAHTSPFLQKTYAEQAQKLLDKMWESKQIRSEGVVAPGADWGGYDFVNPGYFSPAWYKVFEKFDKNDASRWTKAIDKSYEIISKSPGYSMGMVPDWMTPEGGWVGSEGLGYNAYFNSRGFYKDAIRILWRCALDAVWFGEERAKTFLKNALKFINDKGGAPAANFYQIEKAGELLPAEDRWMEFNGEKDTTTWRYRREHSHLTIGMWATAAVAVGQSEDRIAFSEELAKFYEGGDYFGLANDTSGALEDTLHNEMYFDQFLAWFGASLMSGTFVNVVDAIDNPKTATPGDSSSLTKKEPIVVSIPKVAAREGVRMARLGSAVQFMSPVPLAWTVYDMNGNKVADAFGQEFLWSGAFKGVYMVTARGNGIRYTRKVFIR
;
A
#
# COMPACT_ATOMS: atom_id res chain seq x y z
N MET A 1 65.62 -11.35 -2.76
CA MET A 1 64.62 -11.12 -1.72
C MET A 1 63.37 -10.56 -2.42
N LYS A 2 62.41 -11.45 -2.76
CA LYS A 2 61.19 -11.09 -3.49
C LYS A 2 60.05 -10.94 -2.48
N ILE A 3 59.51 -9.73 -2.39
CA ILE A 3 58.36 -9.42 -1.54
C ILE A 3 57.08 -9.70 -2.37
N PHE A 4 56.34 -10.73 -1.98
CA PHE A 4 54.97 -10.98 -2.50
C PHE A 4 54.00 -10.06 -1.76
N LYS A 5 53.35 -9.15 -2.50
CA LYS A 5 52.20 -8.41 -2.03
C LYS A 5 50.94 -9.23 -2.32
N TYR A 6 50.26 -9.72 -1.30
CA TYR A 6 48.91 -10.27 -1.40
C TYR A 6 47.93 -9.09 -1.45
N SER A 7 47.30 -8.88 -2.59
CA SER A 7 46.13 -8.05 -2.68
C SER A 7 44.92 -8.92 -2.37
N ALA A 8 44.29 -8.69 -1.23
CA ALA A 8 42.99 -9.30 -0.93
C ALA A 8 41.91 -8.64 -1.82
N LEU A 9 41.40 -9.42 -2.75
CA LEU A 9 40.29 -9.05 -3.59
C LEU A 9 39.00 -9.29 -2.78
N CYS A 10 38.42 -8.24 -2.20
CA CYS A 10 37.05 -8.31 -1.65
C CYS A 10 36.10 -8.34 -2.82
N ILE A 11 35.63 -9.54 -3.18
CA ILE A 11 34.49 -9.71 -4.08
C ILE A 11 33.24 -9.41 -3.24
N ALA A 12 32.72 -8.21 -3.32
CA ALA A 12 31.38 -7.91 -2.89
C ALA A 12 30.43 -8.54 -3.93
N ALA A 13 29.96 -9.74 -3.65
CA ALA A 13 28.84 -10.32 -4.37
C ALA A 13 27.59 -9.51 -4.00
N ALA A 14 27.19 -8.59 -4.86
CA ALA A 14 25.86 -7.99 -4.78
C ALA A 14 24.86 -9.09 -5.18
N PHE A 15 24.39 -9.85 -4.21
CA PHE A 15 23.20 -10.63 -4.35
C PHE A 15 22.03 -9.67 -4.37
N SER A 16 21.44 -9.44 -5.53
CA SER A 16 20.08 -8.91 -5.62
C SER A 16 19.17 -9.98 -5.02
N TYR A 17 18.92 -9.92 -3.72
CA TYR A 17 17.85 -10.68 -3.10
C TYR A 17 16.56 -10.06 -3.61
N SER A 18 15.86 -10.73 -4.52
CA SER A 18 14.43 -10.57 -4.63
C SER A 18 13.88 -11.01 -3.27
N LEU A 19 13.40 -10.06 -2.48
CA LEU A 19 12.78 -10.34 -1.20
C LEU A 19 11.44 -10.98 -1.55
N ALA A 20 11.33 -12.30 -1.42
CA ALA A 20 10.03 -12.95 -1.55
C ALA A 20 9.10 -12.45 -0.45
N VAL A 21 7.85 -12.12 -0.80
CA VAL A 21 6.83 -11.75 0.19
C VAL A 21 6.78 -12.77 1.34
N LEU A 22 6.46 -12.28 2.53
CA LEU A 22 6.36 -13.11 3.73
C LEU A 22 5.37 -14.25 3.51
N ASP A 23 5.84 -15.47 3.65
CA ASP A 23 5.03 -16.68 3.48
C ASP A 23 4.91 -17.41 4.82
N LEU A 24 3.76 -17.26 5.47
CA LEU A 24 3.46 -17.90 6.73
C LEU A 24 2.28 -18.86 6.58
N PRO A 25 2.31 -20.02 7.26
CA PRO A 25 1.23 -20.99 7.21
C PRO A 25 -0.11 -20.37 7.64
N ASN A 26 -1.14 -20.51 6.82
CA ASN A 26 -2.48 -20.01 7.13
C ASN A 26 -3.56 -20.76 6.34
N ASP A 27 -4.78 -20.73 6.86
CA ASP A 27 -5.97 -21.34 6.29
C ASP A 27 -6.95 -20.32 5.69
N GLN A 28 -6.49 -19.09 5.42
CA GLN A 28 -7.31 -18.04 4.83
C GLN A 28 -7.80 -18.43 3.43
N PRO A 29 -9.00 -17.96 3.02
CA PRO A 29 -9.41 -18.07 1.63
C PRO A 29 -8.39 -17.40 0.71
N LYS A 30 -8.08 -18.03 -0.41
CA LYS A 30 -7.10 -17.54 -1.38
C LYS A 30 -7.63 -17.63 -2.79
N VAL A 31 -7.16 -16.78 -3.66
CA VAL A 31 -7.39 -16.82 -5.09
C VAL A 31 -6.14 -16.38 -5.84
N ASP A 32 -5.77 -17.08 -6.90
CA ASP A 32 -4.59 -16.78 -7.74
C ASP A 32 -3.31 -16.50 -6.94
N GLU A 33 -3.07 -17.27 -5.87
CA GLU A 33 -2.03 -17.02 -4.87
C GLU A 33 -0.66 -16.66 -5.46
N SER A 34 -0.15 -17.49 -6.37
CA SER A 34 1.18 -17.29 -6.96
C SER A 34 1.25 -16.03 -7.84
N TYR A 35 0.17 -15.73 -8.56
CA TYR A 35 0.08 -14.53 -9.39
C TYR A 35 0.15 -13.26 -8.53
N TRP A 36 -0.66 -13.21 -7.48
CA TRP A 36 -0.69 -12.03 -6.62
C TRP A 36 0.57 -11.88 -5.76
N LYS A 37 1.18 -12.98 -5.27
CA LYS A 37 2.48 -12.88 -4.58
C LYS A 37 3.57 -12.28 -5.47
N ALA A 38 3.63 -12.64 -6.74
CA ALA A 38 4.56 -12.03 -7.68
C ALA A 38 4.24 -10.53 -7.97
N ALA A 39 2.96 -10.19 -8.08
CA ALA A 39 2.53 -8.80 -8.25
C ALA A 39 2.86 -7.93 -7.02
N LEU A 40 2.68 -8.45 -5.81
CA LEU A 40 3.01 -7.77 -4.57
C LEU A 40 4.51 -7.42 -4.47
N ASP A 41 5.39 -8.36 -4.80
CA ASP A 41 6.83 -8.11 -4.84
C ASP A 41 7.19 -7.02 -5.86
N SER A 42 6.71 -7.17 -7.09
CA SER A 42 6.99 -6.20 -8.16
C SER A 42 6.49 -4.79 -7.84
N THR A 43 5.27 -4.67 -7.32
CA THR A 43 4.66 -3.37 -7.00
C THR A 43 5.29 -2.71 -5.78
N TRP A 44 5.78 -3.49 -4.80
CA TRP A 44 6.61 -2.95 -3.72
C TRP A 44 7.89 -2.32 -4.25
N GLN A 45 8.60 -3.01 -5.17
CA GLN A 45 9.78 -2.43 -5.81
C GLN A 45 9.45 -1.13 -6.57
N GLY A 46 8.27 -1.05 -7.15
CA GLY A 46 7.76 0.15 -7.78
C GLY A 46 7.52 1.31 -6.81
N LEU A 47 6.87 1.03 -5.68
CA LEU A 47 6.66 2.02 -4.61
C LEU A 47 7.99 2.56 -4.07
N ILE A 48 8.99 1.68 -3.87
CA ILE A 48 10.33 2.09 -3.46
C ILE A 48 10.91 3.12 -4.42
N ARG A 49 10.88 2.83 -5.72
CA ARG A 49 11.47 3.69 -6.74
C ARG A 49 10.73 5.02 -6.93
N ARG A 50 9.43 5.07 -6.69
CA ARG A 50 8.61 6.26 -6.93
C ARG A 50 8.36 7.10 -5.68
N ASN A 51 8.18 6.43 -4.54
CA ASN A 51 7.68 7.07 -3.34
C ASN A 51 8.70 7.14 -2.20
N ILE A 52 9.85 6.44 -2.29
CA ILE A 52 10.87 6.42 -1.23
C ILE A 52 12.20 6.97 -1.74
N ASP A 53 12.83 6.28 -2.70
CA ASP A 53 14.21 6.55 -3.10
C ASP A 53 14.47 7.96 -3.69
N PRO A 54 13.53 8.62 -4.40
CA PRO A 54 13.78 9.93 -4.97
C PRO A 54 13.90 11.08 -3.95
N TYR A 55 13.51 10.85 -2.70
CA TYR A 55 13.34 11.92 -1.72
C TYR A 55 14.48 11.93 -0.69
N SER A 56 15.16 13.07 -0.55
CA SER A 56 16.26 13.26 0.41
C SER A 56 15.77 13.80 1.76
N ALA A 57 14.84 14.73 1.77
CA ALA A 57 14.15 15.16 2.98
C ALA A 57 13.19 14.04 3.41
N GLY A 58 13.23 13.62 4.68
CA GLY A 58 12.46 12.46 5.15
C GLY A 58 12.86 11.14 4.46
N ALA A 59 14.13 10.98 4.07
CA ALA A 59 14.63 9.79 3.39
C ALA A 59 14.24 8.50 4.10
N GLY A 60 13.53 7.62 3.40
CA GLY A 60 13.00 6.37 3.94
C GLY A 60 11.49 6.40 4.23
N LEU A 61 10.84 7.57 4.25
CA LEU A 61 9.38 7.68 4.35
C LEU A 61 8.70 7.45 3.00
N ILE A 62 7.39 7.22 3.06
CA ILE A 62 6.53 7.21 1.87
C ILE A 62 6.15 8.65 1.53
N HIS A 63 6.56 9.12 0.38
CA HIS A 63 6.24 10.45 -0.13
C HIS A 63 5.09 10.43 -1.13
N ARG A 64 4.37 11.55 -1.21
CA ARG A 64 3.23 11.74 -2.13
C ARG A 64 3.65 12.60 -3.33
N PRO A 65 3.94 11.99 -4.48
CA PRO A 65 4.41 12.75 -5.65
C PRO A 65 3.33 13.69 -6.21
N LYS A 66 2.05 13.39 -6.00
CA LYS A 66 0.89 14.19 -6.44
C LYS A 66 0.00 14.53 -5.25
N SER A 67 0.43 15.45 -4.44
CA SER A 67 -0.35 16.05 -3.37
C SER A 67 -0.43 17.56 -3.58
N GLU A 68 -1.13 18.26 -2.71
CA GLU A 68 -1.11 19.75 -2.69
C GLU A 68 0.30 20.30 -2.53
N LYS A 69 1.19 19.53 -1.90
CA LYS A 69 2.62 19.84 -1.75
C LYS A 69 3.43 18.65 -2.26
N PRO A 70 3.67 18.54 -3.57
CA PRO A 70 4.32 17.37 -4.16
C PRO A 70 5.63 17.00 -3.47
N GLY A 71 5.73 15.76 -3.01
CA GLY A 71 6.87 15.26 -2.25
C GLY A 71 6.72 15.34 -0.73
N ASP A 72 5.58 15.76 -0.21
CA ASP A 72 5.27 15.67 1.21
C ASP A 72 5.10 14.21 1.68
N ALA A 73 5.02 14.01 2.99
CA ALA A 73 4.77 12.72 3.60
C ALA A 73 3.71 12.85 4.71
N VAL A 74 2.94 11.79 4.93
CA VAL A 74 1.94 11.72 6.00
C VAL A 74 2.13 10.47 6.84
N SER A 75 1.71 10.52 8.10
CA SER A 75 1.82 9.39 9.03
C SER A 75 1.04 8.16 8.55
N GLU A 76 -0.08 8.32 7.84
CA GLU A 76 -0.79 7.22 7.16
C GLU A 76 0.15 6.47 6.20
N GLY A 77 0.96 7.20 5.42
CA GLY A 77 1.96 6.62 4.55
C GLY A 77 3.04 5.84 5.31
N VAL A 78 3.39 6.28 6.52
CA VAL A 78 4.31 5.54 7.39
C VAL A 78 3.67 4.21 7.83
N GLY A 79 2.45 4.23 8.34
CA GLY A 79 1.71 3.03 8.75
C GLY A 79 1.57 2.02 7.61
N TYR A 80 1.08 2.45 6.46
CA TYR A 80 0.95 1.60 5.27
C TYR A 80 2.29 1.07 4.77
N GLY A 81 3.30 1.93 4.71
CA GLY A 81 4.64 1.56 4.26
C GLY A 81 5.29 0.53 5.18
N MET A 82 5.15 0.67 6.50
CA MET A 82 5.65 -0.32 7.46
C MET A 82 4.92 -1.66 7.33
N LEU A 83 3.59 -1.66 7.17
CA LEU A 83 2.82 -2.89 6.92
C LEU A 83 3.27 -3.57 5.63
N VAL A 84 3.40 -2.82 4.53
CA VAL A 84 3.84 -3.40 3.26
C VAL A 84 5.28 -3.90 3.33
N ALA A 85 6.20 -3.15 3.91
CA ALA A 85 7.59 -3.57 4.11
C ALA A 85 7.67 -4.87 4.95
N LEU A 86 6.82 -5.00 5.98
CA LEU A 86 6.73 -6.21 6.80
C LEU A 86 6.30 -7.42 5.95
N TYR A 87 5.20 -7.30 5.21
CA TYR A 87 4.70 -8.41 4.39
C TYR A 87 5.52 -8.66 3.12
N ALA A 88 6.25 -7.66 2.63
CA ALA A 88 7.29 -7.82 1.62
C ALA A 88 8.58 -8.41 2.17
N ASN A 89 8.63 -8.72 3.48
CA ASN A 89 9.80 -9.23 4.20
C ASN A 89 11.05 -8.34 4.07
N ASP A 90 10.84 -7.01 4.02
CA ASP A 90 11.87 -5.98 3.83
C ASP A 90 12.18 -5.28 5.16
N GLN A 91 12.89 -5.97 6.04
CA GLN A 91 13.25 -5.44 7.37
C GLN A 91 14.08 -4.17 7.29
N GLU A 92 14.94 -4.04 6.28
CA GLU A 92 15.81 -2.85 6.15
C GLU A 92 14.98 -1.59 5.94
N ARG A 93 14.01 -1.61 5.00
CA ARG A 93 13.14 -0.46 4.74
C ARG A 93 12.14 -0.23 5.84
N PHE A 94 11.63 -1.29 6.46
CA PHE A 94 10.82 -1.20 7.66
C PHE A 94 11.53 -0.38 8.76
N ASN A 95 12.77 -0.73 9.08
CA ASN A 95 13.56 -0.03 10.09
C ASN A 95 13.83 1.43 9.72
N LYS A 96 14.25 1.69 8.49
CA LYS A 96 14.52 3.06 8.02
C LYS A 96 13.28 3.95 8.11
N MET A 97 12.11 3.41 7.76
CA MET A 97 10.85 4.14 7.82
C MET A 97 10.45 4.46 9.26
N TRP A 98 10.50 3.47 10.15
CA TRP A 98 10.24 3.65 11.56
C TRP A 98 11.20 4.64 12.23
N GLU A 99 12.51 4.52 11.96
CA GLU A 99 13.51 5.44 12.49
C GLU A 99 13.29 6.87 12.00
N LYS A 100 13.05 7.05 10.70
CA LYS A 100 12.85 8.38 10.13
C LYS A 100 11.55 9.02 10.64
N ALA A 101 10.44 8.28 10.73
CA ALA A 101 9.21 8.78 11.32
C ALA A 101 9.40 9.16 12.79
N SER A 102 10.17 8.36 13.53
CA SER A 102 10.50 8.65 14.94
C SER A 102 11.36 9.90 15.09
N GLU A 103 12.30 10.14 14.17
CA GLU A 103 13.16 11.33 14.18
C GLU A 103 12.41 12.61 13.82
N THR A 104 11.49 12.54 12.84
CA THR A 104 10.91 13.73 12.20
C THR A 104 9.49 14.05 12.66
N MET A 105 8.68 13.04 12.96
CA MET A 105 7.25 13.20 13.24
C MET A 105 6.86 12.90 14.69
N TRP A 106 7.64 12.10 15.42
CA TRP A 106 7.29 11.66 16.77
C TRP A 106 7.33 12.76 17.82
N GLN A 107 6.21 13.01 18.52
CA GLN A 107 6.06 14.04 19.56
C GLN A 107 6.06 13.47 20.99
N GLY A 108 6.51 12.22 21.17
CA GLY A 108 6.52 11.57 22.48
C GLY A 108 5.20 10.87 22.86
N SER A 109 4.10 11.24 22.21
CA SER A 109 2.76 10.68 22.42
C SER A 109 2.11 10.16 21.14
N TYR A 110 2.46 10.71 20.01
CA TYR A 110 1.97 10.35 18.67
C TYR A 110 2.93 10.88 17.61
N HIS A 111 2.72 10.49 16.36
CA HIS A 111 3.38 11.10 15.21
C HIS A 111 2.53 12.26 14.69
N ASP A 112 3.17 13.38 14.37
CA ASP A 112 2.52 14.45 13.61
C ASP A 112 2.04 13.90 12.27
N TRP A 113 0.84 14.27 11.85
CA TRP A 113 0.21 13.62 10.72
C TRP A 113 0.78 14.02 9.36
N HIS A 114 1.46 15.22 9.25
CA HIS A 114 1.91 15.74 7.96
C HIS A 114 3.29 16.38 8.04
N MET A 115 4.16 16.05 7.13
CA MET A 115 5.49 16.62 6.93
C MET A 115 5.61 17.20 5.52
N ASN A 116 6.08 18.42 5.40
CA ASN A 116 6.33 19.09 4.13
C ASN A 116 7.49 18.44 3.35
N PRO A 117 7.62 18.72 2.03
CA PRO A 117 8.70 18.18 1.19
C PRO A 117 10.12 18.58 1.65
N ASP A 118 10.25 19.65 2.41
CA ASP A 118 11.52 20.10 3.00
C ASP A 118 11.90 19.41 4.33
N GLY A 119 11.02 18.53 4.82
CA GLY A 119 11.22 17.79 6.07
C GLY A 119 10.68 18.47 7.32
N ASN A 120 10.10 19.67 7.21
CA ASN A 120 9.52 20.39 8.34
C ASN A 120 8.04 20.02 8.55
N ILE A 121 7.60 20.03 9.81
CA ILE A 121 6.17 19.90 10.14
C ILE A 121 5.52 21.28 10.00
N PRO A 122 4.52 21.47 9.13
CA PRO A 122 3.81 22.76 9.02
C PRO A 122 2.87 22.95 10.22
N GLU A 123 2.43 24.20 10.46
CA GLU A 123 1.51 24.53 11.56
C GLU A 123 0.27 23.63 11.58
N GLY A 124 -0.37 23.37 10.44
CA GLY A 124 -1.51 22.45 10.30
C GLY A 124 -1.13 20.96 10.23
N GLY A 125 0.15 20.62 10.34
CA GLY A 125 0.65 19.23 10.27
C GLY A 125 0.82 18.56 11.63
N HIS A 126 0.62 19.30 12.71
CA HIS A 126 0.69 18.75 14.06
C HIS A 126 -0.56 17.97 14.44
N GLY A 127 -0.39 17.03 15.35
CA GLY A 127 -1.46 16.17 15.86
C GLY A 127 -1.45 14.77 15.26
N ALA A 128 -2.09 13.83 15.96
CA ALA A 128 -2.21 12.45 15.52
C ALA A 128 -3.26 12.29 14.41
N ALA A 129 -2.99 11.38 13.47
CA ALA A 129 -4.00 10.69 12.69
C ALA A 129 -4.10 9.25 13.24
N THR A 130 -5.24 8.90 13.81
CA THR A 130 -5.37 7.67 14.62
C THR A 130 -5.15 6.40 13.80
N ASP A 131 -5.60 6.36 12.54
CA ASP A 131 -5.38 5.23 11.63
C ASP A 131 -3.90 4.92 11.41
N ALA A 132 -3.06 5.96 11.34
CA ALA A 132 -1.62 5.80 11.21
C ALA A 132 -0.99 5.18 12.46
N GLU A 133 -1.37 5.66 13.65
CA GLU A 133 -0.85 5.14 14.92
C GLU A 133 -1.21 3.67 15.13
N GLU A 134 -2.43 3.28 14.74
CA GLU A 134 -2.89 1.90 14.77
C GLU A 134 -2.07 0.99 13.85
N ASP A 135 -1.83 1.42 12.62
CA ASP A 135 -1.08 0.65 11.62
C ASP A 135 0.41 0.53 12.01
N ILE A 136 1.02 1.61 12.53
CA ILE A 136 2.39 1.59 13.04
C ILE A 136 2.51 0.64 14.23
N ALA A 137 1.57 0.71 15.19
CA ALA A 137 1.58 -0.16 16.35
C ALA A 137 1.46 -1.65 15.96
N LEU A 138 0.53 -1.99 15.05
CA LEU A 138 0.41 -3.36 14.56
C LEU A 138 1.69 -3.84 13.88
N ALA A 139 2.26 -3.01 13.01
CA ALA A 139 3.48 -3.35 12.28
C ALA A 139 4.65 -3.63 13.26
N LEU A 140 4.79 -2.85 14.32
CA LEU A 140 5.80 -3.06 15.36
C LEU A 140 5.57 -4.35 16.16
N ILE A 141 4.32 -4.67 16.52
CA ILE A 141 3.97 -5.93 17.20
C ILE A 141 4.33 -7.13 16.31
N PHE A 142 4.02 -7.06 15.03
CA PHE A 142 4.33 -8.13 14.09
C PHE A 142 5.84 -8.26 13.83
N ALA A 143 6.56 -7.14 13.79
CA ALA A 143 8.02 -7.14 13.68
C ALA A 143 8.69 -7.80 14.90
N ASP A 144 8.23 -7.50 16.13
CA ASP A 144 8.69 -8.16 17.35
C ASP A 144 8.42 -9.68 17.31
N LYS A 145 7.26 -10.06 16.79
CA LYS A 145 6.91 -11.48 16.62
C LYS A 145 7.81 -12.19 15.62
N LEU A 146 8.15 -11.55 14.50
CA LEU A 146 9.09 -12.10 13.51
C LEU A 146 10.50 -12.25 14.11
N VAL A 147 10.94 -11.31 14.94
CA VAL A 147 12.22 -11.42 15.67
C VAL A 147 12.18 -12.60 16.64
N SER A 148 11.15 -12.71 17.46
CA SER A 148 11.02 -13.79 18.43
C SER A 148 10.93 -15.18 17.78
N ALA A 149 10.45 -15.25 16.54
CA ALA A 149 10.43 -16.46 15.73
C ALA A 149 11.73 -16.71 14.94
N GLY A 150 12.74 -15.88 15.10
CA GLY A 150 14.03 -15.98 14.39
C GLY A 150 13.94 -15.69 12.88
N LYS A 151 12.85 -15.05 12.42
CA LYS A 151 12.66 -14.68 11.00
C LYS A 151 13.26 -13.32 10.66
N TRP A 152 13.29 -12.42 11.64
CA TRP A 152 13.93 -11.12 11.56
C TRP A 152 15.01 -10.98 12.63
N THR A 153 15.94 -10.05 12.41
CA THR A 153 16.99 -9.72 13.38
C THR A 153 16.46 -8.72 14.42
N ALA A 154 16.84 -8.90 15.67
CA ALA A 154 16.52 -7.95 16.72
C ALA A 154 17.03 -6.55 16.36
N HIS A 155 16.18 -5.54 16.57
CA HIS A 155 16.50 -4.17 16.28
C HIS A 155 16.07 -3.23 17.42
N THR A 156 16.90 -2.23 17.70
CA THR A 156 16.62 -1.16 18.64
C THR A 156 16.79 0.16 17.91
N SER A 157 15.75 0.99 17.89
CA SER A 157 15.83 2.31 17.26
C SER A 157 16.93 3.14 17.88
N PRO A 158 17.90 3.65 17.12
CA PRO A 158 18.98 4.49 17.66
C PRO A 158 18.46 5.82 18.19
N PHE A 159 17.34 6.31 17.66
CA PHE A 159 16.70 7.57 18.07
C PHE A 159 15.86 7.39 19.36
N LEU A 160 14.97 6.41 19.38
CA LEU A 160 14.06 6.19 20.52
C LEU A 160 14.71 5.40 21.67
N GLN A 161 15.79 4.69 21.41
CA GLN A 161 16.40 3.72 22.34
C GLN A 161 15.38 2.67 22.79
N LYS A 162 14.54 2.19 21.86
CA LYS A 162 13.47 1.23 22.08
C LYS A 162 13.49 0.12 21.07
N THR A 163 13.14 -1.08 21.51
CA THR A 163 12.82 -2.23 20.65
C THR A 163 11.43 -2.04 20.01
N TYR A 164 11.08 -2.89 19.05
CA TYR A 164 9.74 -2.90 18.45
C TYR A 164 8.64 -3.05 19.53
N ALA A 165 8.78 -4.02 20.44
CA ALA A 165 7.81 -4.27 21.49
C ALA A 165 7.65 -3.09 22.46
N GLU A 166 8.74 -2.44 22.86
CA GLU A 166 8.71 -1.29 23.77
C GLU A 166 8.05 -0.07 23.14
N GLN A 167 8.28 0.16 21.85
CA GLN A 167 7.61 1.26 21.16
C GLN A 167 6.16 0.94 20.87
N ALA A 168 5.83 -0.30 20.48
CA ALA A 168 4.45 -0.73 20.31
C ALA A 168 3.65 -0.52 21.61
N GLN A 169 4.15 -1.01 22.76
CA GLN A 169 3.47 -0.82 24.04
C GLN A 169 3.26 0.67 24.35
N LYS A 170 4.28 1.51 24.07
CA LYS A 170 4.13 2.95 24.29
C LYS A 170 3.05 3.57 23.41
N LEU A 171 2.94 3.17 22.14
CA LEU A 171 1.87 3.63 21.26
C LEU A 171 0.50 3.21 21.77
N LEU A 172 0.34 1.95 22.19
CA LEU A 172 -0.93 1.46 22.75
C LEU A 172 -1.38 2.29 23.96
N ASP A 173 -0.46 2.60 24.88
CA ASP A 173 -0.77 3.44 26.03
C ASP A 173 -1.14 4.87 25.60
N LYS A 174 -0.38 5.43 24.67
CA LYS A 174 -0.54 6.82 24.21
C LYS A 174 -1.81 7.05 23.41
N MET A 175 -2.31 6.07 22.64
CA MET A 175 -3.60 6.20 21.96
C MET A 175 -4.75 6.49 22.93
N TRP A 176 -4.74 5.91 24.12
CA TRP A 176 -5.73 6.16 25.17
C TRP A 176 -5.44 7.45 25.95
N GLU A 177 -4.20 7.66 26.37
CA GLU A 177 -3.79 8.85 27.12
C GLU A 177 -4.00 10.15 26.33
N SER A 178 -3.70 10.16 25.05
CA SER A 178 -3.88 11.30 24.15
C SER A 178 -5.30 11.39 23.57
N LYS A 179 -6.20 10.52 24.02
CA LYS A 179 -7.61 10.50 23.60
C LYS A 179 -7.85 10.25 22.10
N GLN A 180 -6.94 9.61 21.40
CA GLN A 180 -7.21 9.05 20.08
C GLN A 180 -8.29 7.97 20.17
N ILE A 181 -8.32 7.24 21.29
CA ILE A 181 -9.45 6.39 21.68
C ILE A 181 -10.06 6.99 22.96
N ARG A 182 -11.33 7.35 22.90
CA ARG A 182 -12.06 7.93 24.02
C ARG A 182 -12.32 6.88 25.10
N SER A 183 -12.54 7.30 26.33
CA SER A 183 -12.71 6.39 27.50
C SER A 183 -13.77 5.32 27.32
N GLU A 184 -14.82 5.61 26.55
CA GLU A 184 -15.91 4.71 26.19
C GLU A 184 -15.60 3.81 24.98
N GLY A 185 -14.42 3.91 24.38
CA GLY A 185 -13.97 3.11 23.25
C GLY A 185 -14.24 3.69 21.88
N VAL A 186 -14.74 4.93 21.78
CA VAL A 186 -14.91 5.61 20.49
C VAL A 186 -13.54 5.97 19.91
N VAL A 187 -13.26 5.49 18.71
CA VAL A 187 -12.06 5.83 17.96
C VAL A 187 -12.28 7.19 17.28
N ALA A 188 -11.51 8.18 17.73
CA ALA A 188 -11.51 9.51 17.15
C ALA A 188 -10.57 9.56 15.94
N PRO A 189 -10.82 10.43 14.94
CA PRO A 189 -9.91 10.60 13.83
C PRO A 189 -8.53 11.12 14.24
N GLY A 190 -8.43 11.81 15.37
CA GLY A 190 -7.18 12.28 15.93
C GLY A 190 -7.26 12.57 17.43
N ALA A 191 -6.14 12.93 18.05
CA ALA A 191 -6.05 13.18 19.49
C ALA A 191 -6.99 14.29 19.96
N ASP A 192 -6.99 15.40 19.24
CA ASP A 192 -7.77 16.61 19.56
C ASP A 192 -8.89 16.87 18.53
N TRP A 193 -9.25 15.88 17.71
CA TRP A 193 -10.17 16.04 16.61
C TRP A 193 -11.21 14.91 16.55
N GLY A 194 -12.48 15.27 16.57
CA GLY A 194 -13.60 14.32 16.47
C GLY A 194 -13.77 13.40 17.70
N GLY A 195 -14.44 12.29 17.47
CA GLY A 195 -14.70 11.25 18.47
C GLY A 195 -16.01 11.41 19.23
N TYR A 196 -16.47 12.64 19.48
CA TYR A 196 -17.76 12.92 20.11
C TYR A 196 -18.78 13.40 19.08
N ASP A 197 -18.41 14.34 18.25
CA ASP A 197 -19.29 14.97 17.27
C ASP A 197 -19.30 14.22 15.95
N PHE A 198 -18.16 13.63 15.59
CA PHE A 198 -17.97 12.85 14.38
C PHE A 198 -16.85 11.84 14.50
N VAL A 199 -16.93 10.80 13.70
CA VAL A 199 -15.94 9.74 13.54
C VAL A 199 -15.68 9.48 12.06
N ASN A 200 -14.56 8.86 11.76
CA ASN A 200 -14.26 8.26 10.46
C ASN A 200 -14.29 6.74 10.60
N PRO A 201 -15.36 6.04 10.20
CA PRO A 201 -15.41 4.59 10.34
C PRO A 201 -14.36 3.83 9.53
N GLY A 202 -13.77 4.46 8.49
CA GLY A 202 -12.65 3.91 7.74
C GLY A 202 -11.37 3.74 8.56
N TYR A 203 -11.29 4.40 9.73
CA TYR A 203 -10.18 4.28 10.68
C TYR A 203 -10.38 3.12 11.65
N PHE A 204 -11.59 2.61 11.84
CA PHE A 204 -11.84 1.52 12.79
C PHE A 204 -11.13 0.25 12.37
N SER A 205 -10.31 -0.29 13.28
CA SER A 205 -9.45 -1.44 13.02
C SER A 205 -9.68 -2.58 14.03
N PRO A 206 -10.90 -3.18 14.11
CA PRO A 206 -11.22 -4.16 15.15
C PRO A 206 -10.27 -5.37 15.17
N ALA A 207 -9.75 -5.79 14.02
CA ALA A 207 -8.75 -6.87 13.96
C ALA A 207 -7.44 -6.48 14.67
N TRP A 208 -7.01 -5.22 14.53
CA TRP A 208 -5.84 -4.69 15.23
C TRP A 208 -6.07 -4.67 16.74
N TYR A 209 -7.23 -4.20 17.18
CA TYR A 209 -7.56 -4.12 18.60
C TYR A 209 -7.56 -5.49 19.27
N LYS A 210 -7.96 -6.55 18.56
CA LYS A 210 -7.85 -7.94 19.06
C LYS A 210 -6.39 -8.42 19.17
N VAL A 211 -5.50 -7.94 18.29
CA VAL A 211 -4.06 -8.19 18.43
C VAL A 211 -3.50 -7.36 19.58
N PHE A 212 -3.92 -6.08 19.71
CA PHE A 212 -3.50 -5.20 20.81
C PHE A 212 -3.96 -5.73 22.17
N GLU A 213 -5.19 -6.24 22.29
CA GLU A 213 -5.70 -6.87 23.50
C GLU A 213 -4.80 -8.01 23.98
N LYS A 214 -4.29 -8.83 23.07
CA LYS A 214 -3.37 -9.92 23.42
C LYS A 214 -1.95 -9.45 23.75
N PHE A 215 -1.53 -8.32 23.22
CA PHE A 215 -0.17 -7.80 23.36
C PHE A 215 -0.04 -6.85 24.56
N ASP A 216 -1.07 -6.04 24.85
CA ASP A 216 -1.06 -4.98 25.85
C ASP A 216 -0.87 -5.52 27.27
N LYS A 217 0.24 -5.15 27.89
CA LYS A 217 0.62 -5.59 29.24
C LYS A 217 0.01 -4.73 30.36
N ASN A 218 -0.49 -3.54 30.01
CA ASN A 218 -0.92 -2.55 30.99
C ASN A 218 -2.44 -2.59 31.21
N ASP A 219 -3.25 -2.63 30.15
CA ASP A 219 -4.71 -2.70 30.24
C ASP A 219 -5.31 -3.35 28.97
N ALA A 220 -5.18 -4.66 28.88
CA ALA A 220 -5.72 -5.43 27.76
C ALA A 220 -7.24 -5.26 27.60
N SER A 221 -7.98 -5.11 28.70
CA SER A 221 -9.46 -5.06 28.68
C SER A 221 -10.04 -3.81 27.99
N ARG A 222 -9.26 -2.73 27.91
CA ARG A 222 -9.69 -1.49 27.23
C ARG A 222 -9.99 -1.70 25.74
N TRP A 223 -9.30 -2.64 25.10
CA TRP A 223 -9.45 -2.91 23.68
C TRP A 223 -10.79 -3.55 23.32
N THR A 224 -11.36 -4.37 24.21
CA THR A 224 -12.75 -4.87 24.06
C THR A 224 -13.74 -3.72 23.88
N LYS A 225 -13.58 -2.61 24.63
CA LYS A 225 -14.45 -1.43 24.46
C LYS A 225 -14.32 -0.80 23.07
N ALA A 226 -13.09 -0.68 22.56
CA ALA A 226 -12.87 -0.14 21.21
C ALA A 226 -13.46 -1.04 20.11
N ILE A 227 -13.32 -2.37 20.26
CA ILE A 227 -13.92 -3.35 19.35
C ILE A 227 -15.45 -3.21 19.32
N ASP A 228 -16.07 -3.27 20.50
CA ASP A 228 -17.53 -3.25 20.62
C ASP A 228 -18.11 -1.91 20.16
N LYS A 229 -17.48 -0.81 20.51
CA LYS A 229 -17.90 0.52 20.10
C LYS A 229 -17.75 0.73 18.58
N SER A 230 -16.70 0.22 17.98
CA SER A 230 -16.54 0.27 16.52
C SER A 230 -17.69 -0.43 15.79
N TYR A 231 -18.04 -1.65 16.19
CA TYR A 231 -19.16 -2.37 15.59
C TYR A 231 -20.53 -1.78 15.93
N GLU A 232 -20.69 -1.23 17.14
CA GLU A 232 -21.90 -0.48 17.49
C GLU A 232 -22.10 0.70 16.50
N ILE A 233 -21.06 1.49 16.26
CA ILE A 233 -21.10 2.65 15.36
C ILE A 233 -21.33 2.20 13.91
N ILE A 234 -20.58 1.20 13.43
CA ILE A 234 -20.77 0.63 12.08
C ILE A 234 -22.23 0.20 11.87
N SER A 235 -22.82 -0.49 12.88
CA SER A 235 -24.21 -0.97 12.76
C SER A 235 -25.26 0.13 12.69
N LYS A 236 -24.93 1.33 13.13
CA LYS A 236 -25.78 2.52 13.06
C LYS A 236 -25.62 3.31 11.76
N SER A 237 -24.66 2.93 10.92
CA SER A 237 -24.44 3.63 9.64
C SER A 237 -25.72 3.64 8.80
N PRO A 238 -26.06 4.78 8.19
CA PRO A 238 -27.17 4.85 7.25
C PRO A 238 -26.95 3.98 6.00
N GLY A 239 -25.71 3.57 5.72
CA GLY A 239 -25.32 2.64 4.66
C GLY A 239 -25.22 1.17 5.09
N TYR A 240 -25.49 0.82 6.35
CA TYR A 240 -25.23 -0.51 6.90
C TYR A 240 -25.86 -1.66 6.10
N SER A 241 -27.10 -1.49 5.66
CA SER A 241 -27.81 -2.51 4.85
C SER A 241 -27.19 -2.74 3.47
N MET A 242 -26.38 -1.80 3.00
CA MET A 242 -25.58 -1.89 1.77
C MET A 242 -24.10 -2.26 2.04
N GLY A 243 -23.75 -2.51 3.31
CA GLY A 243 -22.36 -2.74 3.70
C GLY A 243 -21.46 -1.53 3.49
N MET A 244 -21.97 -0.35 3.76
CA MET A 244 -21.29 0.92 3.57
C MET A 244 -21.35 1.80 4.82
N VAL A 245 -20.35 2.65 4.96
CA VAL A 245 -20.29 3.75 5.91
C VAL A 245 -19.91 5.02 5.15
N PRO A 246 -20.34 6.22 5.57
CA PRO A 246 -19.78 7.44 5.00
C PRO A 246 -18.34 7.68 5.51
N ASP A 247 -17.56 8.52 4.83
CA ASP A 247 -16.24 8.93 5.34
C ASP A 247 -16.39 9.58 6.72
N TRP A 248 -17.44 10.38 6.91
CA TRP A 248 -17.72 11.05 8.18
C TRP A 248 -19.17 10.84 8.63
N MET A 249 -19.36 10.43 9.87
CA MET A 249 -20.68 10.29 10.51
C MET A 249 -20.59 10.58 12.01
N THR A 250 -21.74 10.85 12.63
CA THR A 250 -21.75 10.91 14.10
C THR A 250 -21.66 9.51 14.72
N PRO A 251 -21.19 9.37 15.97
CA PRO A 251 -21.16 8.06 16.64
C PRO A 251 -22.55 7.40 16.77
N GLU A 252 -23.63 8.18 16.70
CA GLU A 252 -25.01 7.72 16.77
C GLU A 252 -25.59 7.29 15.39
N GLY A 253 -24.78 7.41 14.31
CA GLY A 253 -25.21 7.05 12.96
C GLY A 253 -25.84 8.20 12.17
N GLY A 254 -25.73 9.43 12.66
CA GLY A 254 -26.25 10.62 11.99
C GLY A 254 -25.30 11.15 10.91
N TRP A 255 -25.87 11.97 10.02
CA TRP A 255 -25.11 12.72 9.06
C TRP A 255 -24.36 13.87 9.71
N VAL A 256 -23.10 14.02 9.38
CA VAL A 256 -22.31 15.20 9.79
C VAL A 256 -22.59 16.36 8.85
N GLY A 257 -22.63 17.60 9.40
CA GLY A 257 -22.69 18.82 8.60
C GLY A 257 -21.39 19.13 7.89
N SER A 258 -21.40 20.14 7.02
CA SER A 258 -20.21 20.57 6.30
C SER A 258 -19.26 21.46 7.12
N GLU A 259 -19.73 22.01 8.25
CA GLU A 259 -18.94 22.92 9.07
C GLU A 259 -17.84 22.16 9.84
N GLY A 260 -16.62 22.63 9.76
CA GLY A 260 -15.49 22.13 10.54
C GLY A 260 -14.79 20.88 10.00
N LEU A 261 -15.26 20.27 8.91
CA LEU A 261 -14.66 19.07 8.31
C LEU A 261 -13.83 19.33 7.04
N GLY A 262 -13.53 20.59 6.76
CA GLY A 262 -12.83 20.95 5.55
C GLY A 262 -13.70 20.91 4.30
N TYR A 263 -13.07 21.07 3.16
CA TYR A 263 -13.73 20.97 1.87
C TYR A 263 -14.25 19.54 1.61
N ASN A 264 -15.38 19.46 0.89
CA ASN A 264 -16.09 18.21 0.59
C ASN A 264 -16.75 17.46 1.76
N ALA A 265 -16.86 18.06 2.92
CA ALA A 265 -17.56 17.44 4.06
C ALA A 265 -18.97 16.93 3.69
N TYR A 266 -19.67 17.61 2.80
CA TYR A 266 -20.99 17.14 2.32
C TYR A 266 -20.88 15.79 1.62
N PHE A 267 -19.94 15.62 0.67
CA PHE A 267 -19.78 14.34 -0.03
C PHE A 267 -19.22 13.26 0.88
N ASN A 268 -18.23 13.60 1.67
CA ASN A 268 -17.60 12.67 2.61
C ASN A 268 -18.57 12.19 3.68
N SER A 269 -19.56 13.01 4.06
CA SER A 269 -20.61 12.60 4.99
C SER A 269 -21.82 11.92 4.32
N ARG A 270 -21.92 11.88 3.00
CA ARG A 270 -23.02 11.27 2.23
C ARG A 270 -22.58 10.13 1.34
N GLY A 271 -21.29 10.00 1.10
CA GLY A 271 -20.68 9.04 0.19
C GLY A 271 -19.90 7.94 0.90
N PHE A 272 -19.93 6.75 0.33
CA PHE A 272 -18.95 5.71 0.55
C PHE A 272 -17.78 6.00 -0.40
N TYR A 273 -16.77 6.70 0.12
CA TYR A 273 -15.69 7.27 -0.69
C TYR A 273 -14.31 6.79 -0.21
N LYS A 274 -13.26 7.56 -0.42
CA LYS A 274 -11.86 7.12 -0.24
C LYS A 274 -11.53 6.69 1.19
N ASP A 275 -11.97 7.43 2.18
CA ASP A 275 -11.71 7.05 3.57
C ASP A 275 -12.57 5.85 4.00
N ALA A 276 -13.85 5.93 3.68
CA ALA A 276 -14.83 4.92 4.06
C ALA A 276 -14.58 3.55 3.47
N ILE A 277 -14.09 3.48 2.21
CA ILE A 277 -13.91 2.19 1.52
C ILE A 277 -12.93 1.27 2.24
N ARG A 278 -12.02 1.82 3.04
CA ARG A 278 -11.08 1.05 3.87
C ARG A 278 -11.77 0.13 4.87
N ILE A 279 -13.01 0.43 5.26
CA ILE A 279 -13.78 -0.40 6.20
C ILE A 279 -13.98 -1.83 5.68
N LEU A 280 -14.07 -2.02 4.35
CA LEU A 280 -14.17 -3.35 3.76
C LEU A 280 -12.94 -4.20 4.10
N TRP A 281 -11.76 -3.64 3.92
CA TRP A 281 -10.50 -4.28 4.27
C TRP A 281 -10.35 -4.50 5.78
N ARG A 282 -10.65 -3.49 6.60
CA ARG A 282 -10.57 -3.57 8.06
C ARG A 282 -11.50 -4.66 8.63
N CYS A 283 -12.74 -4.72 8.18
CA CYS A 283 -13.69 -5.76 8.55
C CYS A 283 -13.33 -7.13 7.96
N ALA A 284 -12.82 -7.18 6.72
CA ALA A 284 -12.42 -8.44 6.10
C ALA A 284 -11.32 -9.14 6.90
N LEU A 285 -10.34 -8.41 7.38
CA LEU A 285 -9.28 -8.96 8.22
C LEU A 285 -9.83 -9.50 9.56
N ASP A 286 -10.78 -8.82 10.18
CA ASP A 286 -11.40 -9.31 11.40
C ASP A 286 -12.26 -10.57 11.16
N ALA A 287 -12.97 -10.62 10.04
CA ALA A 287 -13.72 -11.81 9.64
C ALA A 287 -12.81 -13.00 9.36
N VAL A 288 -11.67 -12.77 8.69
CA VAL A 288 -10.73 -13.83 8.27
C VAL A 288 -9.86 -14.29 9.44
N TRP A 289 -9.31 -13.37 10.23
CA TRP A 289 -8.38 -13.72 11.31
C TRP A 289 -9.08 -14.26 12.56
N PHE A 290 -10.24 -13.70 12.89
CA PHE A 290 -10.91 -13.97 14.16
C PHE A 290 -12.32 -14.56 14.01
N GLY A 291 -12.81 -14.70 12.79
CA GLY A 291 -14.15 -15.24 12.54
C GLY A 291 -15.28 -14.33 13.02
N GLU A 292 -15.06 -13.03 13.16
CA GLU A 292 -16.00 -12.05 13.74
C GLU A 292 -17.33 -11.99 12.94
N GLU A 293 -18.43 -12.35 13.58
CA GLU A 293 -19.73 -12.44 12.91
C GLU A 293 -20.35 -11.07 12.59
N ARG A 294 -20.02 -10.02 13.36
CA ARG A 294 -20.47 -8.64 13.05
C ARG A 294 -19.80 -8.14 11.77
N ALA A 295 -18.50 -8.43 11.61
CA ALA A 295 -17.76 -8.14 10.38
C ALA A 295 -18.34 -8.91 9.19
N LYS A 296 -18.54 -10.23 9.35
CA LYS A 296 -19.13 -11.07 8.30
C LYS A 296 -20.51 -10.59 7.86
N THR A 297 -21.34 -10.15 8.81
CA THR A 297 -22.68 -9.63 8.49
C THR A 297 -22.58 -8.36 7.66
N PHE A 298 -21.73 -7.41 8.07
CA PHE A 298 -21.50 -6.18 7.31
C PHE A 298 -20.97 -6.46 5.90
N LEU A 299 -19.98 -7.35 5.78
CA LEU A 299 -19.38 -7.71 4.50
C LEU A 299 -20.34 -8.49 3.58
N LYS A 300 -21.24 -9.33 4.15
CA LYS A 300 -22.31 -9.97 3.36
C LYS A 300 -23.26 -8.96 2.75
N ASN A 301 -23.59 -7.89 3.49
CA ASN A 301 -24.39 -6.79 2.95
C ASN A 301 -23.65 -6.09 1.79
N ALA A 302 -22.34 -5.82 1.98
CA ALA A 302 -21.49 -5.22 0.96
C ALA A 302 -21.39 -6.09 -0.31
N LEU A 303 -21.11 -7.38 -0.14
CA LEU A 303 -20.98 -8.30 -1.26
C LEU A 303 -22.31 -8.48 -2.00
N LYS A 304 -23.43 -8.58 -1.26
CA LYS A 304 -24.76 -8.60 -1.87
C LYS A 304 -25.02 -7.36 -2.68
N PHE A 305 -24.75 -6.18 -2.11
CA PHE A 305 -24.95 -4.90 -2.80
C PHE A 305 -24.17 -4.84 -4.12
N ILE A 306 -22.87 -5.14 -4.07
CA ILE A 306 -22.03 -5.02 -5.27
C ILE A 306 -22.41 -6.07 -6.32
N ASN A 307 -22.82 -7.28 -5.91
CA ASN A 307 -23.31 -8.32 -6.82
C ASN A 307 -24.63 -7.91 -7.48
N ASP A 308 -25.56 -7.30 -6.75
CA ASP A 308 -26.81 -6.73 -7.30
C ASP A 308 -26.53 -5.59 -8.31
N LYS A 309 -25.39 -4.90 -8.21
CA LYS A 309 -24.94 -3.85 -9.14
C LYS A 309 -24.18 -4.38 -10.36
N GLY A 310 -23.83 -5.66 -10.40
CA GLY A 310 -23.12 -6.30 -11.52
C GLY A 310 -21.78 -6.94 -11.15
N GLY A 311 -21.49 -7.10 -9.87
CA GLY A 311 -20.29 -7.77 -9.36
C GLY A 311 -19.02 -6.94 -9.49
N ALA A 312 -17.88 -7.58 -9.70
CA ALA A 312 -16.57 -6.95 -9.75
C ALA A 312 -16.48 -5.76 -10.74
N PRO A 313 -17.07 -5.80 -11.94
CA PRO A 313 -17.09 -4.63 -12.84
C PRO A 313 -17.83 -3.40 -12.30
N ALA A 314 -18.66 -3.57 -11.27
CA ALA A 314 -19.37 -2.47 -10.62
C ALA A 314 -18.58 -1.87 -9.44
N ALA A 315 -17.42 -2.40 -9.05
CA ALA A 315 -16.60 -1.87 -7.96
C ALA A 315 -16.32 -0.38 -8.18
N ASN A 316 -16.80 0.46 -7.25
CA ASN A 316 -16.80 1.91 -7.40
C ASN A 316 -17.05 2.59 -6.05
N PHE A 317 -17.14 3.92 -6.05
CA PHE A 317 -17.65 4.73 -4.97
C PHE A 317 -19.15 5.00 -5.14
N TYR A 318 -19.88 5.07 -4.03
CA TYR A 318 -21.34 5.12 -4.06
C TYR A 318 -21.91 6.20 -3.12
N GLN A 319 -23.06 6.77 -3.46
CA GLN A 319 -23.80 7.71 -2.62
C GLN A 319 -24.73 6.94 -1.68
N ILE A 320 -24.47 7.02 -0.37
CA ILE A 320 -25.29 6.34 0.64
C ILE A 320 -26.66 7.01 0.74
N GLU A 321 -26.71 8.34 0.79
CA GLU A 321 -27.94 9.13 0.89
C GLU A 321 -28.91 8.85 -0.28
N LYS A 322 -28.37 8.49 -1.44
CA LYS A 322 -29.15 8.16 -2.63
C LYS A 322 -29.22 6.65 -2.89
N ALA A 323 -29.34 5.88 -1.83
CA ALA A 323 -29.55 4.42 -1.88
C ALA A 323 -28.55 3.67 -2.80
N GLY A 324 -27.29 4.08 -2.78
CA GLY A 324 -26.24 3.44 -3.56
C GLY A 324 -26.27 3.78 -5.05
N GLU A 325 -26.65 4.98 -5.42
CA GLU A 325 -26.31 5.52 -6.74
C GLU A 325 -24.80 5.72 -6.84
N LEU A 326 -24.26 5.63 -8.04
CA LEU A 326 -22.87 5.98 -8.28
C LEU A 326 -22.61 7.43 -7.92
N LEU A 327 -21.42 7.74 -7.42
CA LEU A 327 -20.98 9.13 -7.31
C LEU A 327 -21.07 9.79 -8.69
N PRO A 328 -21.40 11.09 -8.76
CA PRO A 328 -21.48 11.79 -10.02
C PRO A 328 -20.19 11.64 -10.82
N ALA A 329 -20.32 11.41 -12.13
CA ALA A 329 -19.17 11.37 -13.04
C ALA A 329 -18.64 12.76 -13.38
N GLU A 330 -19.43 13.80 -13.07
CA GLU A 330 -19.10 15.18 -13.41
C GLU A 330 -17.98 15.72 -12.53
N ASP A 331 -17.14 16.52 -13.14
CA ASP A 331 -16.06 17.25 -12.50
C ASP A 331 -16.62 18.13 -11.37
N ARG A 332 -16.61 17.62 -10.16
CA ARG A 332 -16.88 18.44 -8.99
C ARG A 332 -15.55 18.92 -8.48
N TRP A 333 -15.30 20.17 -8.76
CA TRP A 333 -14.16 20.90 -8.27
C TRP A 333 -14.24 21.00 -6.75
N MET A 334 -13.09 20.93 -6.12
CA MET A 334 -12.98 21.31 -4.72
C MET A 334 -13.13 22.82 -4.64
N GLU A 335 -14.05 23.30 -3.79
CA GLU A 335 -14.07 24.68 -3.38
C GLU A 335 -13.22 24.81 -2.12
N PHE A 336 -12.07 25.44 -2.28
CA PHE A 336 -11.24 25.83 -1.15
C PHE A 336 -11.44 27.33 -0.93
N ASN A 337 -11.92 27.71 0.27
CA ASN A 337 -12.23 29.11 0.61
C ASN A 337 -13.18 29.84 -0.38
N GLY A 338 -14.11 29.12 -1.00
CA GLY A 338 -15.04 29.68 -1.97
C GLY A 338 -14.51 29.86 -3.38
N GLU A 339 -13.26 29.45 -3.64
CA GLU A 339 -12.68 29.42 -4.98
C GLU A 339 -12.61 27.99 -5.51
N LYS A 340 -12.97 27.81 -6.78
CA LYS A 340 -12.83 26.52 -7.48
C LYS A 340 -11.36 26.27 -7.76
N ASP A 341 -10.78 25.27 -7.10
CA ASP A 341 -9.49 24.74 -7.52
C ASP A 341 -9.70 23.78 -8.69
N THR A 342 -9.29 24.20 -9.86
CA THR A 342 -9.43 23.46 -11.10
C THR A 342 -8.21 22.55 -11.38
N THR A 343 -7.19 22.54 -10.51
CA THR A 343 -5.90 21.95 -10.86
C THR A 343 -5.58 20.62 -10.19
N THR A 344 -6.16 20.29 -9.03
CA THR A 344 -5.58 19.22 -8.22
C THR A 344 -6.48 18.05 -7.85
N TRP A 345 -7.79 18.19 -7.77
CA TRP A 345 -8.65 17.11 -7.30
C TRP A 345 -9.95 17.01 -8.10
N ARG A 346 -10.17 15.85 -8.73
CA ARG A 346 -11.43 15.52 -9.36
C ARG A 346 -12.09 14.39 -8.58
N TYR A 347 -13.28 14.65 -8.01
CA TYR A 347 -14.15 13.59 -7.56
C TYR A 347 -14.71 12.88 -8.78
N ARG A 348 -14.35 11.64 -8.93
CA ARG A 348 -14.82 10.83 -10.03
C ARG A 348 -15.54 9.60 -9.51
N ARG A 349 -16.56 9.22 -10.25
CA ARG A 349 -16.91 7.83 -10.38
C ARG A 349 -15.62 7.09 -10.75
N GLU A 350 -15.23 6.12 -9.95
CA GLU A 350 -13.93 5.50 -10.11
C GLU A 350 -14.08 3.99 -10.06
N HIS A 351 -13.92 3.35 -11.23
CA HIS A 351 -13.67 1.94 -11.34
C HIS A 351 -12.17 1.77 -11.54
N SER A 352 -11.46 1.46 -10.48
CA SER A 352 -10.00 1.48 -10.45
C SER A 352 -9.42 0.34 -9.62
N HIS A 353 -8.11 0.16 -9.68
CA HIS A 353 -7.39 -0.80 -8.85
C HIS A 353 -7.66 -0.60 -7.35
N LEU A 354 -7.82 0.65 -6.87
CA LEU A 354 -8.20 0.96 -5.50
C LEU A 354 -9.58 0.36 -5.16
N THR A 355 -10.61 0.74 -5.92
CA THR A 355 -11.97 0.33 -5.62
C THR A 355 -12.16 -1.18 -5.77
N ILE A 356 -11.61 -1.76 -6.83
CA ILE A 356 -11.66 -3.22 -7.04
C ILE A 356 -10.93 -3.94 -5.92
N GLY A 357 -9.72 -3.48 -5.53
CA GLY A 357 -8.94 -4.07 -4.44
C GLY A 357 -9.70 -4.08 -3.11
N MET A 358 -10.36 -2.98 -2.77
CA MET A 358 -11.13 -2.90 -1.53
C MET A 358 -12.41 -3.75 -1.55
N TRP A 359 -13.23 -3.69 -2.62
CA TRP A 359 -14.39 -4.56 -2.76
C TRP A 359 -14.01 -6.05 -2.79
N ALA A 360 -12.86 -6.41 -3.36
CA ALA A 360 -12.35 -7.77 -3.38
C ALA A 360 -12.13 -8.33 -1.96
N THR A 361 -11.81 -7.51 -0.98
CA THR A 361 -11.62 -7.97 0.40
C THR A 361 -12.89 -8.56 0.99
N ALA A 362 -14.05 -7.99 0.66
CA ALA A 362 -15.34 -8.56 1.06
C ALA A 362 -15.59 -9.91 0.37
N ALA A 363 -15.26 -10.03 -0.93
CA ALA A 363 -15.38 -11.29 -1.65
C ALA A 363 -14.46 -12.37 -1.06
N VAL A 364 -13.23 -12.03 -0.66
CA VAL A 364 -12.32 -12.97 0.01
C VAL A 364 -12.88 -13.43 1.34
N ALA A 365 -13.39 -12.51 2.16
CA ALA A 365 -13.81 -12.82 3.52
C ALA A 365 -15.13 -13.62 3.60
N VAL A 366 -16.10 -13.34 2.73
CA VAL A 366 -17.46 -13.91 2.83
C VAL A 366 -18.04 -14.43 1.52
N GLY A 367 -17.36 -14.22 0.38
CA GLY A 367 -17.81 -14.65 -0.94
C GLY A 367 -17.62 -16.14 -1.21
N GLN A 368 -18.24 -16.60 -2.28
CA GLN A 368 -17.99 -17.90 -2.84
C GLN A 368 -16.73 -17.88 -3.73
N SER A 369 -16.33 -19.03 -4.25
CA SER A 369 -15.19 -19.14 -5.18
C SER A 369 -15.35 -18.23 -6.40
N GLU A 370 -16.54 -18.19 -6.96
CA GLU A 370 -16.87 -17.38 -8.14
C GLU A 370 -16.70 -15.88 -7.89
N ASP A 371 -17.10 -15.40 -6.70
CA ASP A 371 -16.90 -14.00 -6.31
C ASP A 371 -15.42 -13.66 -6.24
N ARG A 372 -14.64 -14.51 -5.56
CA ARG A 372 -13.18 -14.31 -5.42
C ARG A 372 -12.48 -14.29 -6.77
N ILE A 373 -12.82 -15.23 -7.65
CA ILE A 373 -12.26 -15.32 -9.01
C ILE A 373 -12.63 -14.06 -9.81
N ALA A 374 -13.90 -13.63 -9.77
CA ALA A 374 -14.35 -12.47 -10.54
C ALA A 374 -13.61 -11.19 -10.13
N PHE A 375 -13.42 -10.96 -8.81
CA PHE A 375 -12.67 -9.80 -8.33
C PHE A 375 -11.17 -9.89 -8.62
N SER A 376 -10.59 -11.10 -8.56
CA SER A 376 -9.19 -11.32 -8.93
C SER A 376 -8.95 -11.01 -10.42
N GLU A 377 -9.80 -11.53 -11.30
CA GLU A 377 -9.70 -11.28 -12.74
C GLU A 377 -9.96 -9.80 -13.09
N GLU A 378 -10.85 -9.12 -12.34
CA GLU A 378 -11.11 -7.69 -12.55
C GLU A 378 -9.91 -6.84 -12.13
N LEU A 379 -9.33 -7.08 -10.94
CA LEU A 379 -8.14 -6.35 -10.51
C LEU A 379 -6.95 -6.59 -11.44
N ALA A 380 -6.81 -7.79 -11.97
CA ALA A 380 -5.73 -8.12 -12.90
C ALA A 380 -5.79 -7.31 -14.21
N LYS A 381 -6.95 -6.78 -14.61
CA LYS A 381 -7.05 -5.86 -15.75
C LYS A 381 -6.37 -4.52 -15.50
N PHE A 382 -6.17 -4.17 -14.22
CA PHE A 382 -5.48 -2.97 -13.77
C PHE A 382 -4.04 -3.25 -13.32
N TYR A 383 -3.52 -4.43 -13.65
CA TYR A 383 -2.12 -4.79 -13.41
C TYR A 383 -1.49 -5.32 -14.70
N GLU A 384 -0.68 -4.51 -15.35
CA GLU A 384 -0.06 -4.83 -16.63
C GLU A 384 1.21 -5.70 -16.51
N GLY A 385 1.43 -6.37 -15.36
CA GLY A 385 2.59 -7.23 -15.13
C GLY A 385 3.89 -6.46 -14.92
N GLY A 386 3.79 -5.19 -14.51
CA GLY A 386 4.90 -4.32 -14.17
C GLY A 386 5.07 -4.14 -12.66
N ASP A 387 5.52 -2.97 -12.28
CA ASP A 387 5.76 -2.55 -10.90
C ASP A 387 4.70 -1.58 -10.37
N TYR A 388 3.51 -1.59 -10.95
CA TYR A 388 2.48 -0.58 -10.75
C TYR A 388 1.07 -1.15 -10.94
N PHE A 389 0.14 -0.80 -10.03
CA PHE A 389 -1.28 -0.98 -10.25
C PHE A 389 -1.85 0.21 -11.00
N GLY A 390 -2.66 -0.03 -12.01
CA GLY A 390 -3.23 0.96 -12.91
C GLY A 390 -2.86 0.69 -14.36
N LEU A 391 -3.58 1.32 -15.28
CA LEU A 391 -3.33 1.20 -16.70
C LEU A 391 -2.43 2.35 -17.16
N ALA A 392 -1.40 2.05 -17.93
CA ALA A 392 -0.46 3.05 -18.45
C ALA A 392 -1.14 4.17 -19.27
N ASN A 393 -2.35 3.91 -19.78
CA ASN A 393 -3.14 4.85 -20.56
C ASN A 393 -4.47 5.20 -19.90
N ASP A 394 -4.66 4.86 -18.62
CA ASP A 394 -5.88 5.20 -17.91
C ASP A 394 -5.88 6.67 -17.54
N THR A 395 -6.63 7.45 -18.32
CA THR A 395 -6.89 8.87 -18.05
C THR A 395 -8.11 9.07 -17.15
N SER A 396 -8.77 7.98 -16.74
CA SER A 396 -10.07 8.05 -16.06
C SER A 396 -10.00 8.48 -14.59
N GLY A 397 -8.86 8.33 -13.92
CA GLY A 397 -8.73 8.60 -12.49
C GLY A 397 -7.67 9.62 -12.14
N ALA A 398 -6.53 9.57 -12.74
CA ALA A 398 -5.45 10.48 -12.42
C ALA A 398 -5.29 11.53 -13.51
N LEU A 399 -4.98 12.73 -13.11
CA LEU A 399 -4.36 13.72 -13.98
C LEU A 399 -3.20 13.05 -14.68
N GLU A 400 -3.29 12.89 -16.01
CA GLU A 400 -2.26 12.42 -16.91
C GLU A 400 -1.16 11.57 -16.23
N ASP A 401 -1.51 10.36 -15.81
CA ASP A 401 -0.51 9.50 -15.16
C ASP A 401 0.38 8.77 -16.15
N THR A 402 0.92 9.54 -17.08
CA THR A 402 1.90 9.06 -18.06
C THR A 402 3.20 8.58 -17.41
N LEU A 403 3.38 8.83 -16.09
CA LEU A 403 4.61 8.55 -15.35
C LEU A 403 4.40 7.62 -14.15
N HIS A 404 3.20 7.05 -13.97
CA HIS A 404 2.87 6.24 -12.77
C HIS A 404 3.15 6.97 -11.44
N ASN A 405 2.73 8.20 -11.36
CA ASN A 405 3.05 9.18 -10.33
C ASN A 405 1.83 9.54 -9.48
N GLU A 406 0.87 8.62 -9.37
CA GLU A 406 -0.32 8.87 -8.55
C GLU A 406 0.02 8.94 -7.06
N MET A 407 -0.99 9.30 -6.28
CA MET A 407 -0.86 9.26 -4.82
C MET A 407 -0.59 7.82 -4.36
N TYR A 408 0.24 7.65 -3.35
CA TYR A 408 0.56 6.35 -2.77
C TYR A 408 -0.69 5.57 -2.34
N PHE A 409 -1.75 6.27 -1.93
CA PHE A 409 -2.97 5.72 -1.34
C PHE A 409 -3.62 4.65 -2.24
N ASP A 410 -3.80 4.96 -3.52
CA ASP A 410 -4.45 4.06 -4.47
C ASP A 410 -3.61 2.79 -4.71
N GLN A 411 -2.29 2.92 -4.76
CA GLN A 411 -1.35 1.80 -4.87
C GLN A 411 -1.38 0.91 -3.64
N PHE A 412 -1.39 1.50 -2.43
CA PHE A 412 -1.42 0.74 -1.18
C PHE A 412 -2.73 -0.01 -1.00
N LEU A 413 -3.88 0.59 -1.30
CA LEU A 413 -5.16 -0.10 -1.17
C LEU A 413 -5.29 -1.26 -2.17
N ALA A 414 -4.83 -1.10 -3.40
CA ALA A 414 -4.75 -2.22 -4.35
C ALA A 414 -3.81 -3.33 -3.84
N TRP A 415 -2.66 -2.95 -3.28
CA TRP A 415 -1.71 -3.88 -2.67
C TRP A 415 -2.33 -4.67 -1.51
N PHE A 416 -3.08 -4.01 -0.61
CA PHE A 416 -3.79 -4.67 0.49
C PHE A 416 -4.87 -5.62 -0.01
N GLY A 417 -5.63 -5.25 -1.05
CA GLY A 417 -6.58 -6.14 -1.70
C GLY A 417 -5.92 -7.39 -2.27
N ALA A 418 -4.86 -7.23 -3.05
CA ALA A 418 -4.09 -8.32 -3.64
C ALA A 418 -3.41 -9.19 -2.57
N SER A 419 -2.92 -8.60 -1.47
CA SER A 419 -2.28 -9.34 -0.39
C SER A 419 -3.27 -10.22 0.39
N LEU A 420 -4.53 -9.78 0.52
CA LEU A 420 -5.56 -10.63 1.10
C LEU A 420 -5.97 -11.74 0.14
N MET A 421 -6.10 -11.47 -1.16
CA MET A 421 -6.37 -12.49 -2.18
C MET A 421 -5.31 -13.58 -2.23
N SER A 422 -4.03 -13.22 -2.10
CA SER A 422 -2.93 -14.19 -2.08
C SER A 422 -2.77 -14.95 -0.76
N GLY A 423 -3.48 -14.54 0.29
CA GLY A 423 -3.26 -15.07 1.64
C GLY A 423 -1.94 -14.60 2.27
N THR A 424 -1.34 -13.53 1.78
CA THR A 424 -0.11 -12.95 2.34
C THR A 424 -0.40 -12.10 3.58
N PHE A 425 -1.55 -11.38 3.60
CA PHE A 425 -1.91 -10.52 4.73
C PHE A 425 -2.50 -11.34 5.89
N VAL A 426 -1.63 -11.95 6.66
CA VAL A 426 -1.98 -12.84 7.78
C VAL A 426 -1.82 -12.16 9.12
N ASN A 427 -2.52 -12.65 10.15
CA ASN A 427 -2.16 -12.35 11.53
C ASN A 427 -0.84 -13.06 11.85
N VAL A 428 0.26 -12.30 11.87
CA VAL A 428 1.62 -12.84 12.05
C VAL A 428 1.77 -13.56 13.40
N VAL A 429 1.11 -13.03 14.44
CA VAL A 429 1.16 -13.67 15.77
C VAL A 429 0.51 -15.05 15.71
N ASP A 430 -0.70 -15.13 15.16
CA ASP A 430 -1.42 -16.40 15.09
C ASP A 430 -0.76 -17.39 14.14
N ALA A 431 -0.28 -16.93 12.98
CA ALA A 431 0.39 -17.77 11.99
C ALA A 431 1.70 -18.40 12.51
N ILE A 432 2.37 -17.75 13.46
CA ILE A 432 3.59 -18.28 14.10
C ILE A 432 3.23 -19.17 15.29
N ASP A 433 2.31 -18.74 16.17
CA ASP A 433 1.99 -19.47 17.41
C ASP A 433 1.08 -20.68 17.16
N ASN A 434 0.21 -20.59 16.16
CA ASN A 434 -0.79 -21.61 15.81
C ASN A 434 -0.77 -21.88 14.31
N PRO A 435 0.33 -22.39 13.74
CA PRO A 435 0.45 -22.60 12.30
C PRO A 435 -0.66 -23.53 11.80
N LYS A 436 -1.47 -23.02 10.89
CA LYS A 436 -2.58 -23.74 10.28
C LYS A 436 -2.15 -24.37 8.95
N THR A 437 -2.77 -25.49 8.60
CA THR A 437 -2.55 -26.11 7.29
C THR A 437 -3.15 -25.19 6.22
N ALA A 438 -2.36 -24.92 5.19
CA ALA A 438 -2.82 -24.11 4.06
C ALA A 438 -4.05 -24.75 3.40
N THR A 439 -5.10 -23.96 3.20
CA THR A 439 -6.25 -24.34 2.39
C THR A 439 -5.91 -24.13 0.91
N PRO A 440 -6.22 -25.08 0.01
CA PRO A 440 -6.09 -24.85 -1.42
C PRO A 440 -6.86 -23.60 -1.82
N GLY A 441 -6.22 -22.71 -2.57
CA GLY A 441 -6.85 -21.49 -3.06
C GLY A 441 -7.70 -21.74 -4.30
N ASP A 442 -8.63 -20.83 -4.57
CA ASP A 442 -9.34 -20.77 -5.84
C ASP A 442 -8.39 -20.34 -6.95
N SER A 443 -8.64 -20.81 -8.16
CA SER A 443 -7.82 -20.45 -9.32
C SER A 443 -8.69 -19.98 -10.49
N SER A 444 -8.21 -18.97 -11.20
CA SER A 444 -8.79 -18.45 -12.41
C SER A 444 -7.91 -18.73 -13.63
N SER A 445 -8.20 -18.07 -14.74
CA SER A 445 -7.32 -18.07 -15.92
C SER A 445 -5.92 -17.47 -15.63
N LEU A 446 -5.78 -16.67 -14.56
CA LEU A 446 -4.52 -16.02 -14.18
C LEU A 446 -3.45 -17.02 -13.76
N THR A 447 -3.82 -18.09 -13.04
CA THR A 447 -2.87 -19.12 -12.63
C THR A 447 -2.36 -19.97 -13.80
N LYS A 448 -3.07 -19.98 -14.93
CA LYS A 448 -2.67 -20.64 -16.18
C LYS A 448 -1.77 -19.75 -17.06
N LYS A 449 -1.82 -18.45 -16.85
CA LYS A 449 -0.80 -17.55 -17.34
C LYS A 449 0.34 -17.67 -16.33
N GLU A 450 1.52 -18.18 -16.77
CA GLU A 450 2.70 -17.90 -15.96
C GLU A 450 2.62 -16.44 -15.56
N PRO A 451 2.80 -16.10 -14.24
CA PRO A 451 2.85 -14.71 -13.86
C PRO A 451 3.72 -14.07 -14.90
N ILE A 452 3.32 -12.92 -15.44
CA ILE A 452 4.22 -12.09 -16.19
C ILE A 452 5.24 -11.60 -15.15
N VAL A 453 5.97 -12.53 -14.57
CA VAL A 453 7.34 -12.26 -14.24
C VAL A 453 7.77 -11.61 -15.53
N VAL A 454 8.21 -10.36 -15.47
CA VAL A 454 9.05 -9.84 -16.53
C VAL A 454 10.24 -10.78 -16.52
N SER A 455 9.98 -12.01 -16.94
CA SER A 455 11.01 -12.94 -17.31
C SER A 455 11.67 -12.13 -18.39
N ILE A 456 12.83 -11.60 -18.03
CA ILE A 456 13.83 -11.24 -19.02
C ILE A 456 13.59 -12.24 -20.13
N PRO A 457 13.01 -11.83 -21.28
CA PRO A 457 12.76 -12.78 -22.34
C PRO A 457 14.08 -13.52 -22.45
N LYS A 458 14.09 -14.85 -22.28
CA LYS A 458 15.25 -15.66 -22.68
C LYS A 458 15.33 -15.50 -24.19
N VAL A 459 15.72 -14.30 -24.60
CA VAL A 459 16.22 -14.05 -25.94
C VAL A 459 17.46 -14.93 -25.98
N ALA A 460 17.38 -15.91 -26.80
CA ALA A 460 18.48 -16.85 -27.04
C ALA A 460 19.78 -16.05 -26.99
N ALA A 461 20.64 -16.41 -26.03
CA ALA A 461 21.90 -15.75 -25.79
C ALA A 461 22.79 -16.00 -27.03
N ARG A 462 22.52 -15.30 -28.11
CA ARG A 462 23.50 -15.05 -29.14
C ARG A 462 24.38 -13.95 -28.57
N GLU A 463 25.62 -14.32 -28.25
CA GLU A 463 26.69 -13.40 -27.86
C GLU A 463 26.79 -12.95 -26.41
N GLY A 464 26.15 -13.59 -25.43
CA GLY A 464 26.35 -13.31 -24.00
C GLY A 464 25.80 -11.99 -23.47
N VAL A 465 25.15 -11.17 -24.30
CA VAL A 465 24.48 -9.92 -23.88
C VAL A 465 23.00 -10.17 -23.62
N ARG A 466 22.52 -9.76 -22.44
CA ARG A 466 21.12 -9.80 -22.05
C ARG A 466 20.53 -8.40 -22.04
N MET A 467 19.24 -8.31 -22.29
CA MET A 467 18.49 -7.05 -22.23
C MET A 467 17.22 -7.28 -21.42
N ALA A 468 17.00 -6.39 -20.45
CA ALA A 468 15.77 -6.31 -19.67
C ALA A 468 15.10 -4.96 -19.90
N ARG A 469 13.76 -4.93 -19.89
CA ARG A 469 13.01 -3.68 -19.92
C ARG A 469 12.55 -3.37 -18.47
N LEU A 470 12.81 -2.16 -18.01
CA LEU A 470 12.46 -1.68 -16.68
C LEU A 470 11.63 -0.41 -16.86
N GLY A 471 10.33 -0.57 -17.09
CA GLY A 471 9.45 0.57 -17.43
C GLY A 471 9.89 1.29 -18.71
N SER A 472 10.15 2.59 -18.63
CA SER A 472 10.73 3.39 -19.73
C SER A 472 12.23 3.18 -19.90
N ALA A 473 12.92 2.54 -18.96
CA ALA A 473 14.33 2.24 -19.05
C ALA A 473 14.59 0.86 -19.68
N VAL A 474 15.79 0.69 -20.22
CA VAL A 474 16.29 -0.59 -20.73
C VAL A 474 17.62 -0.89 -20.07
N GLN A 475 17.71 -2.03 -19.42
CA GLN A 475 18.94 -2.53 -18.85
C GLN A 475 19.58 -3.54 -19.78
N PHE A 476 20.86 -3.39 -20.02
CA PHE A 476 21.71 -4.33 -20.75
C PHE A 476 22.72 -4.91 -19.78
N MET A 477 22.95 -6.21 -19.87
CA MET A 477 23.90 -6.95 -19.05
C MET A 477 24.78 -7.82 -19.91
N SER A 478 26.06 -7.89 -19.56
CA SER A 478 27.05 -8.74 -20.21
C SER A 478 27.93 -9.47 -19.19
N PRO A 479 28.38 -10.69 -19.44
CA PRO A 479 29.29 -11.41 -18.53
C PRO A 479 30.67 -10.74 -18.43
N VAL A 480 31.00 -9.84 -19.34
CA VAL A 480 32.27 -9.09 -19.39
C VAL A 480 32.01 -7.61 -19.61
N PRO A 481 32.89 -6.70 -19.17
CA PRO A 481 32.72 -5.27 -19.44
C PRO A 481 32.76 -4.97 -20.94
N LEU A 482 31.74 -4.20 -21.41
CA LEU A 482 31.61 -3.72 -22.78
C LEU A 482 31.49 -2.20 -22.81
N ALA A 483 31.88 -1.61 -23.95
CA ALA A 483 31.58 -0.22 -24.28
C ALA A 483 30.19 -0.18 -24.93
N TRP A 484 29.24 0.42 -24.25
CA TRP A 484 27.85 0.61 -24.69
C TRP A 484 27.70 1.97 -25.36
N THR A 485 26.92 2.04 -26.42
CA THR A 485 26.57 3.30 -27.08
C THR A 485 25.14 3.23 -27.60
N VAL A 486 24.40 4.30 -27.40
CA VAL A 486 23.03 4.47 -27.90
C VAL A 486 23.00 5.57 -28.93
N TYR A 487 22.33 5.31 -30.04
CA TYR A 487 22.12 6.25 -31.13
C TYR A 487 20.61 6.47 -31.35
N ASP A 488 20.23 7.70 -31.69
CA ASP A 488 18.89 7.98 -32.21
C ASP A 488 18.77 7.48 -33.67
N MET A 489 17.58 7.60 -34.25
CA MET A 489 17.34 7.15 -35.63
C MET A 489 18.03 8.04 -36.70
N ASN A 490 18.54 9.19 -36.31
CA ASN A 490 19.35 10.07 -37.18
C ASN A 490 20.85 9.75 -37.10
N GLY A 491 21.22 8.77 -36.26
CA GLY A 491 22.61 8.35 -36.07
C GLY A 491 23.38 9.19 -35.03
N ASN A 492 22.74 10.10 -34.32
CA ASN A 492 23.39 10.87 -33.26
C ASN A 492 23.58 10.01 -32.00
N LYS A 493 24.75 10.10 -31.40
CA LYS A 493 25.00 9.44 -30.11
C LYS A 493 24.26 10.18 -29.00
N VAL A 494 23.39 9.46 -28.30
CA VAL A 494 22.55 10.01 -27.21
C VAL A 494 22.95 9.53 -25.81
N ALA A 495 23.67 8.41 -25.70
CA ALA A 495 24.23 7.91 -24.45
C ALA A 495 25.41 6.97 -24.71
N ASP A 496 26.30 6.87 -23.73
CA ASP A 496 27.35 5.85 -23.69
C ASP A 496 27.73 5.49 -22.25
N ALA A 497 28.25 4.28 -22.05
CA ALA A 497 28.73 3.78 -20.78
C ALA A 497 29.78 2.66 -21.01
N PHE A 498 30.52 2.31 -19.96
CA PHE A 498 31.42 1.16 -19.95
C PHE A 498 31.16 0.33 -18.70
N GLY A 499 30.95 -0.96 -18.86
CA GLY A 499 30.71 -1.87 -17.75
C GLY A 499 30.02 -3.16 -18.17
N GLN A 500 29.79 -4.04 -17.19
CA GLN A 500 29.02 -5.26 -17.37
C GLN A 500 27.52 -4.98 -17.45
N GLU A 501 27.10 -3.85 -16.91
CA GLU A 501 25.71 -3.41 -16.91
C GLU A 501 25.61 -2.00 -17.48
N PHE A 502 24.52 -1.74 -18.19
CA PHE A 502 24.18 -0.44 -18.71
C PHE A 502 22.67 -0.23 -18.61
N LEU A 503 22.26 0.64 -17.71
CA LEU A 503 20.89 1.09 -17.56
C LEU A 503 20.72 2.39 -18.34
N TRP A 504 19.81 2.41 -19.30
CA TRP A 504 19.51 3.57 -20.10
C TRP A 504 18.01 3.89 -20.08
N SER A 505 17.69 5.08 -19.59
CA SER A 505 16.36 5.67 -19.66
C SER A 505 16.39 6.77 -20.70
N GLY A 506 15.82 6.53 -21.87
CA GLY A 506 15.76 7.54 -22.94
C GLY A 506 14.97 8.77 -22.46
N ALA A 507 15.51 9.96 -22.75
CA ALA A 507 14.85 11.21 -22.41
C ALA A 507 13.55 11.45 -23.21
N PHE A 508 13.34 10.75 -24.32
CA PHE A 508 12.19 10.91 -25.20
C PHE A 508 11.68 9.56 -25.71
N LYS A 509 10.37 9.46 -25.89
CA LYS A 509 9.77 8.31 -26.60
C LYS A 509 10.35 8.23 -28.01
N GLY A 510 10.69 7.04 -28.44
CA GLY A 510 11.28 6.89 -29.77
C GLY A 510 11.94 5.55 -30.01
N VAL A 511 12.59 5.46 -31.13
CA VAL A 511 13.34 4.29 -31.57
C VAL A 511 14.81 4.60 -31.49
N TYR A 512 15.59 3.70 -30.93
CA TYR A 512 17.02 3.87 -30.70
C TYR A 512 17.79 2.62 -31.13
N MET A 513 19.05 2.79 -31.49
CA MET A 513 19.97 1.70 -31.75
C MET A 513 21.00 1.61 -30.64
N VAL A 514 21.06 0.49 -29.98
CA VAL A 514 22.06 0.22 -28.92
C VAL A 514 23.13 -0.70 -29.47
N THR A 515 24.38 -0.28 -29.35
CA THR A 515 25.53 -1.09 -29.71
C THR A 515 26.40 -1.35 -28.48
N ALA A 516 27.04 -2.51 -28.43
CA ALA A 516 28.07 -2.81 -27.43
C ALA A 516 29.26 -3.51 -28.06
N ARG A 517 30.47 -3.17 -27.61
CA ARG A 517 31.72 -3.72 -28.17
C ARG A 517 32.74 -3.92 -27.04
N GLY A 518 33.47 -5.00 -27.11
CA GLY A 518 34.57 -5.33 -26.20
C GLY A 518 34.73 -6.84 -26.02
N ASN A 519 35.91 -7.30 -25.66
CA ASN A 519 36.24 -8.70 -25.37
C ASN A 519 35.76 -9.70 -26.44
N GLY A 520 35.86 -9.34 -27.73
CA GLY A 520 35.41 -10.17 -28.84
C GLY A 520 33.89 -10.14 -29.08
N ILE A 521 33.12 -9.46 -28.24
CA ILE A 521 31.67 -9.33 -28.38
C ILE A 521 31.34 -8.09 -29.22
N ARG A 522 30.46 -8.26 -30.19
CA ARG A 522 29.79 -7.17 -30.90
C ARG A 522 28.29 -7.38 -30.82
N TYR A 523 27.58 -6.42 -30.27
CA TYR A 523 26.14 -6.47 -30.09
C TYR A 523 25.52 -5.22 -30.70
N THR A 524 24.38 -5.38 -31.39
CA THR A 524 23.59 -4.28 -31.93
C THR A 524 22.11 -4.64 -31.85
N ARG A 525 21.31 -3.75 -31.28
CA ARG A 525 19.88 -3.97 -31.15
C ARG A 525 19.08 -2.68 -31.30
N LYS A 526 17.94 -2.79 -31.96
CA LYS A 526 16.93 -1.73 -32.03
C LYS A 526 16.05 -1.80 -30.77
N VAL A 527 15.87 -0.67 -30.12
CA VAL A 527 15.10 -0.54 -28.88
C VAL A 527 14.02 0.51 -29.07
N PHE A 528 12.82 0.21 -28.61
CA PHE A 528 11.70 1.14 -28.63
C PHE A 528 11.50 1.65 -27.20
N ILE A 529 11.55 2.96 -27.00
CA ILE A 529 11.16 3.63 -25.77
C ILE A 529 9.74 4.15 -26.00
N ARG A 530 8.80 3.69 -25.19
CA ARG A 530 7.37 4.04 -25.27
C ARG A 530 7.01 5.10 -24.26
#